data_36c977b7b419f11139a13341a1eb8bf0
#
_entry.id   36c977b7b419f11139a13341a1eb8bf0
#
_cell.length_a   1.000
_cell.length_b   1.000
_cell.length_c   1.000
_cell.angle_alpha   90.00
_cell.angle_beta   90.00
_cell.angle_gamma   90.00
#
_symmetry.space_group_name_H-M   'P 1'
#
loop_
_entity.id
_entity.type
_entity.pdbx_description
1 polymer ?
#
loop_
_entity_poly.entity_id
_entity_poly.type
_entity_poly.pdbx_seq_one_letter_code
_entity_poly.pdbx_strand_id
1 'polypeptide(L)'
;MDFPVLRQIVLDCTDARALAEFYRRLLGFRYRPGDEPPAPGEPDPAGQDWLVLLDADGRLRVAFQQVIELPEATWQAGPRPQQLHLDLTVPTPANLDVQHERALALGARLLRDRSDDPEEPLRVYADPAGHPFCIFVAGAT
;
A
#
# COMPACT_ATOMS: atom_id res chain seq x y z
N MET A 1 19.83 -25.58 9.15
CA MET A 1 20.40 -24.51 8.28
C MET A 1 19.64 -23.23 8.52
N ASP A 2 20.37 -22.15 8.71
CA ASP A 2 19.75 -20.86 9.00
C ASP A 2 19.58 -20.04 7.72
N PHE A 3 18.35 -20.00 7.23
CA PHE A 3 18.00 -19.16 6.08
C PHE A 3 17.74 -17.72 6.53
N PRO A 4 18.00 -16.72 5.65
CA PRO A 4 17.54 -15.37 5.93
C PRO A 4 16.01 -15.35 6.04
N VAL A 5 15.49 -14.46 6.87
CA VAL A 5 14.04 -14.29 7.07
C VAL A 5 13.59 -13.03 6.35
N LEU A 6 12.55 -13.15 5.54
CA LEU A 6 11.91 -11.97 4.93
C LEU A 6 11.18 -11.20 6.02
N ARG A 7 11.69 -10.00 6.34
CA ARG A 7 11.13 -9.17 7.41
C ARG A 7 9.95 -8.35 6.91
N GLN A 8 10.14 -7.63 5.80
CA GLN A 8 9.15 -6.68 5.29
C GLN A 8 9.49 -6.24 3.88
N ILE A 9 8.51 -5.65 3.19
CA ILE A 9 8.71 -4.92 1.96
C ILE A 9 8.85 -3.44 2.30
N VAL A 10 9.78 -2.74 1.67
CA VAL A 10 10.01 -1.31 1.85
C VAL A 10 9.54 -0.57 0.62
N LEU A 11 8.68 0.42 0.81
CA LEU A 11 8.23 1.32 -0.25
C LEU A 11 8.89 2.68 -0.08
N ASP A 12 9.56 3.15 -1.14
CA ASP A 12 10.08 4.51 -1.18
C ASP A 12 8.96 5.50 -1.43
N CYS A 13 9.08 6.70 -0.88
CA CYS A 13 8.07 7.76 -1.02
C CYS A 13 8.68 9.11 -0.69
N THR A 14 8.04 10.18 -1.14
CA THR A 14 8.48 11.53 -0.80
C THR A 14 7.80 12.08 0.45
N ASP A 15 6.80 11.36 0.98
CA ASP A 15 6.12 11.68 2.24
C ASP A 15 5.78 10.37 2.95
N ALA A 16 6.66 9.95 3.86
CA ALA A 16 6.51 8.65 4.53
C ALA A 16 5.26 8.58 5.40
N ARG A 17 4.95 9.65 6.13
CA ARG A 17 3.75 9.66 6.99
C ARG A 17 2.47 9.54 6.15
N ALA A 18 2.38 10.26 5.05
CA ALA A 18 1.20 10.23 4.19
C ALA A 18 0.98 8.84 3.59
N LEU A 19 2.05 8.20 3.08
CA LEU A 19 1.93 6.87 2.49
C LEU A 19 1.63 5.81 3.56
N ALA A 20 2.27 5.89 4.72
CA ALA A 20 2.00 4.98 5.83
C ALA A 20 0.54 5.08 6.28
N GLU A 21 -0.01 6.30 6.42
CA GLU A 21 -1.41 6.49 6.78
C GLU A 21 -2.37 5.92 5.73
N PHE A 22 -2.03 6.05 4.45
CA PHE A 22 -2.82 5.43 3.38
C PHE A 22 -2.93 3.91 3.58
N TYR A 23 -1.81 3.22 3.72
CA TYR A 23 -1.82 1.76 3.87
C TYR A 23 -2.36 1.31 5.22
N ARG A 24 -2.10 2.08 6.29
CA ARG A 24 -2.68 1.77 7.60
C ARG A 24 -4.21 1.73 7.53
N ARG A 25 -4.80 2.72 6.87
CA ARG A 25 -6.27 2.81 6.73
C ARG A 25 -6.82 1.80 5.74
N LEU A 26 -6.12 1.60 4.63
CA LEU A 26 -6.57 0.66 3.60
C LEU A 26 -6.58 -0.78 4.11
N LEU A 27 -5.51 -1.19 4.81
CA LEU A 27 -5.28 -2.57 5.23
C LEU A 27 -5.70 -2.86 6.67
N GLY A 28 -6.04 -1.83 7.46
CA GLY A 28 -6.35 -2.02 8.87
C GLY A 28 -5.12 -2.38 9.71
N PHE A 29 -3.94 -1.97 9.27
CA PHE A 29 -2.69 -2.19 9.99
C PHE A 29 -2.50 -1.16 11.09
N ARG A 30 -1.50 -1.37 11.93
CA ARG A 30 -1.12 -0.44 13.00
C ARG A 30 0.38 -0.15 12.94
N TYR A 31 0.77 0.97 13.48
CA TYR A 31 2.19 1.34 13.55
C TYR A 31 2.96 0.44 14.52
N ARG A 32 4.21 0.17 14.17
CA ARG A 32 5.19 -0.32 15.15
C ARG A 32 5.26 0.67 16.31
N PRO A 33 5.35 0.20 17.58
CA PRO A 33 5.49 1.11 18.73
C PRO A 33 6.62 2.13 18.52
N GLY A 34 6.31 3.40 18.70
CA GLY A 34 7.22 4.52 18.48
C GLY A 34 7.06 5.20 17.11
N ASP A 35 6.35 4.59 16.17
CA ASP A 35 6.15 5.13 14.83
C ASP A 35 4.80 5.86 14.66
N GLU A 36 3.97 5.91 15.70
CA GLU A 36 2.65 6.56 15.66
C GLU A 36 2.78 8.05 15.32
N PRO A 37 1.75 8.64 14.66
CA PRO A 37 1.76 10.08 14.41
C PRO A 37 1.89 10.87 15.72
N PRO A 38 2.65 11.98 15.72
CA PRO A 38 2.68 12.85 16.88
C PRO A 38 1.36 13.60 17.05
N ALA A 39 1.20 14.29 18.19
CA ALA A 39 0.08 15.19 18.39
C ALA A 39 0.08 16.30 17.33
N PRO A 40 -1.11 16.83 16.95
CA PRO A 40 -1.17 17.90 15.95
C PRO A 40 -0.27 19.08 16.32
N GLY A 41 0.52 19.55 15.34
CA GLY A 41 1.45 20.66 15.51
C GLY A 41 2.82 20.29 16.08
N GLU A 42 3.00 19.04 16.53
CA GLU A 42 4.30 18.58 17.03
C GLU A 42 5.19 18.11 15.87
N PRO A 43 6.52 18.20 16.01
CA PRO A 43 7.45 17.66 15.00
C PRO A 43 7.27 16.17 14.79
N ASP A 44 7.47 15.72 13.55
CA ASP A 44 7.34 14.32 13.16
C ASP A 44 8.65 13.81 12.51
N PRO A 45 9.74 13.66 13.26
CA PRO A 45 11.01 13.25 12.67
C PRO A 45 10.96 11.83 12.08
N ALA A 46 10.29 10.88 12.74
CA ALA A 46 10.12 9.52 12.21
C ALA A 46 9.35 9.53 10.91
N GLY A 47 8.31 10.35 10.81
CA GLY A 47 7.48 10.47 9.60
C GLY A 47 8.18 11.12 8.42
N GLN A 48 9.36 11.70 8.64
CA GLN A 48 10.21 12.25 7.58
C GLN A 48 11.41 11.36 7.27
N ASP A 49 11.42 10.13 7.76
CA ASP A 49 12.53 9.20 7.61
C ASP A 49 12.05 7.78 7.29
N TRP A 50 11.54 7.08 8.29
CA TRP A 50 11.23 5.66 8.21
C TRP A 50 10.09 5.28 9.14
N LEU A 51 9.08 4.58 8.61
CA LEU A 51 7.92 4.11 9.37
C LEU A 51 7.65 2.64 9.06
N VAL A 52 7.11 1.90 10.03
CA VAL A 52 6.80 0.49 9.86
C VAL A 52 5.36 0.21 10.31
N LEU A 53 4.64 -0.57 9.51
CA LEU A 53 3.31 -1.07 9.82
C LEU A 53 3.34 -2.56 10.14
N LEU A 54 2.54 -2.94 11.12
CA LEU A 54 2.32 -4.31 11.57
C LEU A 54 0.93 -4.77 11.14
N ASP A 55 0.79 -6.06 10.82
CA ASP A 55 -0.52 -6.66 10.60
C ASP A 55 -1.22 -6.97 11.94
N ALA A 56 -2.42 -7.56 11.84
CA ALA A 56 -3.22 -7.91 13.02
C ALA A 56 -2.51 -8.88 13.98
N ASP A 57 -1.59 -9.69 13.46
CA ASP A 57 -0.82 -10.64 14.27
C ASP A 57 0.44 -10.02 14.86
N GLY A 58 0.67 -8.74 14.62
CA GLY A 58 1.85 -8.03 15.12
C GLY A 58 3.11 -8.28 14.31
N ARG A 59 3.00 -8.82 13.10
CA ARG A 59 4.13 -9.05 12.23
C ARG A 59 4.45 -7.79 11.43
N LEU A 60 5.74 -7.54 11.23
CA LEU A 60 6.22 -6.46 10.37
C LEU A 60 5.85 -6.80 8.91
N ARG A 61 5.16 -5.91 8.22
CA ARG A 61 4.69 -6.17 6.85
C ARG A 61 5.20 -5.18 5.83
N VAL A 62 5.09 -3.89 6.11
CA VAL A 62 5.45 -2.85 5.15
C VAL A 62 6.18 -1.74 5.90
N ALA A 63 7.27 -1.28 5.32
CA ALA A 63 7.98 -0.10 5.79
C ALA A 63 7.98 0.98 4.72
N PHE A 64 8.16 2.22 5.13
CA PHE A 64 8.13 3.39 4.26
C PHE A 64 9.40 4.19 4.47
N GLN A 65 10.16 4.36 3.41
CA GLN A 65 11.41 5.11 3.43
C GLN A 65 11.24 6.41 2.69
N GLN A 66 11.48 7.53 3.36
CA GLN A 66 11.38 8.82 2.71
C GLN A 66 12.62 9.09 1.86
N VAL A 67 12.38 9.50 0.62
CA VAL A 67 13.40 9.90 -0.34
C VAL A 67 13.09 11.30 -0.85
N ILE A 68 14.10 11.98 -1.41
CA ILE A 68 13.93 13.36 -1.87
C ILE A 68 13.06 13.40 -3.14
N GLU A 69 13.23 12.42 -4.02
CA GLU A 69 12.55 12.39 -5.31
C GLU A 69 12.22 10.94 -5.68
N LEU A 70 11.02 10.71 -6.19
CA LEU A 70 10.57 9.40 -6.66
C LEU A 70 9.72 9.60 -7.91
N PRO A 71 10.28 9.40 -9.11
CA PRO A 71 9.48 9.40 -10.33
C PRO A 71 8.43 8.30 -10.29
N GLU A 72 7.21 8.63 -10.69
CA GLU A 72 6.10 7.66 -10.66
C GLU A 72 6.34 6.53 -11.67
N ALA A 73 6.05 5.30 -11.26
CA ALA A 73 6.11 4.14 -12.14
C ALA A 73 4.96 4.17 -13.13
N THR A 74 5.21 3.69 -14.37
CA THR A 74 4.16 3.41 -15.32
C THR A 74 3.65 1.99 -15.10
N TRP A 75 2.34 1.78 -15.29
CA TRP A 75 1.76 0.45 -15.12
C TRP A 75 2.09 -0.44 -16.33
N GLN A 76 2.74 -1.56 -16.07
CA GLN A 76 3.15 -2.60 -17.00
C GLN A 76 4.12 -2.14 -18.10
N ALA A 77 3.78 -1.08 -18.84
CA ALA A 77 4.58 -0.59 -19.95
C ALA A 77 4.74 0.92 -19.83
N GLY A 78 5.79 1.47 -20.46
CA GLY A 78 6.07 2.89 -20.46
C GLY A 78 7.51 3.19 -20.06
N PRO A 79 7.88 4.48 -19.92
CA PRO A 79 9.27 4.88 -19.70
C PRO A 79 9.87 4.45 -18.35
N ARG A 80 9.04 4.16 -17.35
CA ARG A 80 9.48 3.73 -16.02
C ARG A 80 8.63 2.55 -15.55
N PRO A 81 8.80 1.35 -16.16
CA PRO A 81 8.00 0.19 -15.75
C PRO A 81 8.12 -0.07 -14.25
N GLN A 82 7.05 -0.52 -13.65
CA GLN A 82 7.06 -0.92 -12.24
C GLN A 82 8.10 -2.03 -12.01
N GLN A 83 8.71 -2.04 -10.83
CA GLN A 83 9.63 -3.11 -10.42
C GLN A 83 8.90 -4.19 -9.63
N LEU A 84 7.83 -3.83 -8.92
CA LEU A 84 6.96 -4.74 -8.20
C LEU A 84 5.63 -4.04 -7.93
N HIS A 85 4.63 -4.79 -7.50
CA HIS A 85 3.36 -4.26 -7.04
C HIS A 85 2.83 -5.14 -5.90
N LEU A 86 1.88 -4.60 -5.14
CA LEU A 86 1.21 -5.36 -4.09
C LEU A 86 -0.09 -5.93 -4.64
N ASP A 87 -0.39 -7.18 -4.25
CA ASP A 87 -1.66 -7.82 -4.53
C ASP A 87 -2.47 -7.90 -3.26
N LEU A 88 -3.66 -7.29 -3.28
CA LEU A 88 -4.62 -7.35 -2.19
C LEU A 88 -5.83 -8.14 -2.65
N THR A 89 -6.48 -8.83 -1.75
CA THR A 89 -7.65 -9.64 -2.09
C THR A 89 -8.86 -9.28 -1.25
N VAL A 90 -10.02 -9.49 -1.84
CA VAL A 90 -11.32 -9.41 -1.17
C VAL A 90 -12.11 -10.68 -1.50
N PRO A 91 -13.04 -11.11 -0.63
CA PRO A 91 -13.73 -12.39 -0.82
C PRO A 91 -14.84 -12.37 -1.89
N THR A 92 -15.42 -11.21 -2.20
CA THR A 92 -16.57 -11.12 -3.10
C THR A 92 -16.48 -9.90 -4.01
N PRO A 93 -17.19 -9.92 -5.18
CA PRO A 93 -17.29 -8.72 -6.03
C PRO A 93 -17.89 -7.51 -5.31
N ALA A 94 -18.85 -7.72 -4.40
CA ALA A 94 -19.42 -6.62 -3.62
C ALA A 94 -18.37 -5.96 -2.73
N ASN A 95 -17.50 -6.76 -2.11
CA ASN A 95 -16.38 -6.24 -1.34
C ASN A 95 -15.38 -5.48 -2.21
N LEU A 96 -15.19 -5.92 -3.46
CA LEU A 96 -14.31 -5.19 -4.39
C LEU A 96 -14.82 -3.76 -4.62
N ASP A 97 -16.14 -3.60 -4.79
CA ASP A 97 -16.73 -2.27 -4.99
C ASP A 97 -16.60 -1.40 -3.73
N VAL A 98 -16.80 -1.98 -2.55
CA VAL A 98 -16.61 -1.26 -1.29
C VAL A 98 -15.17 -0.79 -1.13
N GLN A 99 -14.20 -1.65 -1.40
CA GLN A 99 -12.79 -1.29 -1.28
C GLN A 99 -12.35 -0.32 -2.37
N HIS A 100 -12.98 -0.35 -3.54
CA HIS A 100 -12.74 0.64 -4.59
C HIS A 100 -13.04 2.06 -4.07
N GLU A 101 -14.24 2.26 -3.52
CA GLU A 101 -14.62 3.57 -2.99
C GLU A 101 -13.69 4.02 -1.85
N ARG A 102 -13.32 3.10 -0.96
CA ARG A 102 -12.39 3.41 0.13
C ARG A 102 -11.01 3.79 -0.39
N ALA A 103 -10.47 3.04 -1.34
CA ALA A 103 -9.16 3.32 -1.92
C ALA A 103 -9.11 4.71 -2.54
N LEU A 104 -10.12 5.07 -3.33
CA LEU A 104 -10.19 6.41 -3.92
C LEU A 104 -10.32 7.51 -2.87
N ALA A 105 -11.15 7.29 -1.86
CA ALA A 105 -11.33 8.27 -0.77
C ALA A 105 -10.03 8.48 0.03
N LEU A 106 -9.18 7.45 0.13
CA LEU A 106 -7.90 7.53 0.82
C LEU A 106 -6.77 8.14 -0.03
N GLY A 107 -6.99 8.35 -1.33
CA GLY A 107 -6.03 9.01 -2.20
C GLY A 107 -5.42 8.13 -3.30
N ALA A 108 -5.90 6.91 -3.48
CA ALA A 108 -5.50 6.07 -4.61
C ALA A 108 -6.08 6.60 -5.91
N ARG A 109 -5.42 6.28 -7.01
CA ARG A 109 -5.84 6.64 -8.35
C ARG A 109 -6.06 5.37 -9.17
N LEU A 110 -7.22 5.25 -9.82
CA LEU A 110 -7.54 4.07 -10.64
C LEU A 110 -6.69 4.09 -11.92
N LEU A 111 -5.95 3.01 -12.16
CA LEU A 111 -5.16 2.81 -13.38
C LEU A 111 -5.87 1.90 -14.39
N ARG A 112 -6.56 0.87 -13.91
CA ARG A 112 -7.25 -0.08 -14.78
C ARG A 112 -8.42 -0.72 -14.03
N ASP A 113 -9.57 -0.83 -14.71
CA ASP A 113 -10.75 -1.49 -14.17
C ASP A 113 -11.06 -2.74 -14.99
N ARG A 114 -10.94 -3.89 -14.34
CA ARG A 114 -11.36 -5.19 -14.89
C ARG A 114 -12.32 -5.88 -13.92
N SER A 115 -13.16 -5.10 -13.26
CA SER A 115 -14.14 -5.63 -12.31
C SER A 115 -15.24 -6.46 -12.98
N ASP A 116 -15.39 -6.32 -14.30
CA ASP A 116 -16.35 -7.08 -15.11
C ASP A 116 -15.81 -8.41 -15.65
N ASP A 117 -14.54 -8.73 -15.37
CA ASP A 117 -13.98 -10.03 -15.74
C ASP A 117 -14.64 -11.12 -14.89
N PRO A 118 -15.33 -12.09 -15.51
CA PRO A 118 -16.06 -13.11 -14.76
C PRO A 118 -15.15 -14.12 -14.05
N GLU A 119 -13.91 -14.27 -14.51
CA GLU A 119 -12.98 -15.23 -13.92
C GLU A 119 -12.14 -14.61 -12.81
N GLU A 120 -11.68 -13.38 -13.01
CA GLU A 120 -10.81 -12.69 -12.06
C GLU A 120 -11.16 -11.19 -12.01
N PRO A 121 -12.25 -10.83 -11.32
CA PRO A 121 -12.57 -9.41 -11.14
C PRO A 121 -11.45 -8.71 -10.37
N LEU A 122 -10.91 -7.63 -10.95
CA LEU A 122 -9.83 -6.88 -10.33
C LEU A 122 -9.82 -5.42 -10.74
N ARG A 123 -9.17 -4.60 -9.93
CA ARG A 123 -8.82 -3.22 -10.28
C ARG A 123 -7.38 -2.94 -9.89
N VAL A 124 -6.74 -2.13 -10.71
CA VAL A 124 -5.34 -1.70 -10.50
C VAL A 124 -5.34 -0.22 -10.15
N TYR A 125 -4.54 0.14 -9.16
CA TYR A 125 -4.45 1.50 -8.64
C TYR A 125 -2.99 1.94 -8.54
N ALA A 126 -2.79 3.26 -8.52
CA ALA A 126 -1.56 3.86 -8.01
C ALA A 126 -1.84 4.36 -6.59
N ASP A 127 -0.93 4.07 -5.65
CA ASP A 127 -1.01 4.65 -4.32
C ASP A 127 -0.57 6.14 -4.35
N PRO A 128 -0.66 6.88 -3.24
CA PRO A 128 -0.27 8.31 -3.24
C PRO A 128 1.19 8.58 -3.64
N ALA A 129 2.07 7.61 -3.54
CA ALA A 129 3.46 7.73 -4.00
C ALA A 129 3.65 7.29 -5.45
N GLY A 130 2.62 6.72 -6.08
CA GLY A 130 2.68 6.23 -7.46
C GLY A 130 3.03 4.76 -7.60
N HIS A 131 3.12 3.99 -6.52
CA HIS A 131 3.33 2.55 -6.61
C HIS A 131 2.06 1.84 -7.04
N PRO A 132 2.12 0.92 -8.02
CA PRO A 132 0.95 0.14 -8.40
C PRO A 132 0.57 -0.89 -7.33
N PHE A 133 -0.73 -1.08 -7.16
CA PHE A 133 -1.26 -2.21 -6.40
C PHE A 133 -2.58 -2.67 -7.01
N CYS A 134 -2.91 -3.94 -6.80
CA CYS A 134 -4.14 -4.53 -7.30
C CYS A 134 -5.04 -4.93 -6.14
N ILE A 135 -6.35 -4.83 -6.34
CA ILE A 135 -7.33 -5.49 -5.48
C ILE A 135 -8.11 -6.44 -6.37
N PHE A 136 -8.14 -7.70 -6.02
CA PHE A 136 -8.88 -8.70 -6.81
C PHE A 136 -9.70 -9.62 -5.92
N VAL A 137 -10.70 -10.25 -6.55
CA VAL A 137 -11.57 -11.19 -5.85
C VAL A 137 -10.89 -12.54 -5.81
N ALA A 138 -10.64 -13.06 -4.60
CA ALA A 138 -10.14 -14.41 -4.39
C ALA A 138 -10.96 -15.05 -3.29
N GLY A 139 -11.33 -16.30 -3.51
CA GLY A 139 -12.02 -17.06 -2.48
C GLY A 139 -11.18 -17.15 -1.21
N ALA A 140 -11.85 -17.35 -0.06
CA ALA A 140 -11.15 -17.58 1.19
C ALA A 140 -10.38 -18.89 1.08
N THR A 141 -9.04 -18.84 1.16
CA THR A 141 -8.15 -19.99 1.18
C THR A 141 -7.41 -20.05 2.51
#